data_c3e62151b57d28efe4297048fbec6ed3
#
_entry.id   c3e62151b57d28efe4297048fbec6ed3
#
_cell.length_a   1.000
_cell.length_b   1.000
_cell.length_c   1.000
_cell.angle_alpha   90.00
_cell.angle_beta   90.00
_cell.angle_gamma   90.00
#
_symmetry.space_group_name_H-M   'P 1'
#
loop_
_entity.id
_entity.type
_entity.pdbx_description
1 polymer ?
#
loop_
_entity_poly.entity_id
_entity_poly.type
_entity_poly.pdbx_seq_one_letter_code
_entity_poly.pdbx_strand_id
1 'polypeptide(L)'
;MFVAILCGTAILDHGNLFHAFVQTIDSFVLVESTATAGTGALHITTLTVMLFFGSLFSVLAASGGLAALSDRLGRRAKTREHGQLLTLLFGFCAFFDDYAHALIVGKTLRPLSDRLKISREKFAFLVDTTCAPVVALAIVSTWLAAERGTVRDTFASLGASGGATTTLLASLPYCFYPILMLIFAALTIFVGQEFGPMLRAELRASEHDQSNRAEVADPQVLPDVDGEGREGRKLARNACLPILLLFGLIALGLWWTGSEELASRANSPTPTSAQVETVTWLDFMEHAKAPRVLLFSAFLASAGAVALGVWSRSFTLQQGLSAWVSGLQRMVPAALILILSWSFQRICDADHLNTAGFLMEIGQPRVTVEWMPLVAFLAVGLTSFLVGSSWAALPFALPLFMSMTYALLTDLNEASATHPLLLATIGAVIGGTVFGRHCSPISETVVLSSASSSCSHLDHVLTQLPYALTVAAVVALFGYVPVAFGHSPVVLLPIATTVLYVILQFGGRPSAPAAETATDSKATSKSDGAESRSPAAAVSHPVEAARS
;
A
#
# COMPACT_ATOMS: atom_id res chain seq x y z
N MET A 1 6.54 -16.48 11.39
CA MET A 1 6.53 -17.34 10.19
C MET A 1 7.53 -18.48 10.27
N PHE A 2 8.83 -18.26 10.45
CA PHE A 2 9.81 -19.37 10.57
C PHE A 2 9.38 -20.41 11.61
N VAL A 3 8.98 -20.01 12.81
CA VAL A 3 8.47 -20.93 13.84
C VAL A 3 7.21 -21.66 13.38
N ALA A 4 6.30 -21.01 12.68
CA ALA A 4 5.09 -21.65 12.16
C ALA A 4 5.42 -22.70 11.09
N ILE A 5 6.38 -22.41 10.21
CA ILE A 5 6.90 -23.37 9.20
C ILE A 5 7.53 -24.57 9.92
N LEU A 6 8.41 -24.32 10.90
CA LEU A 6 9.07 -25.37 11.69
C LEU A 6 8.06 -26.24 12.45
N CYS A 7 7.00 -25.63 13.01
CA CYS A 7 5.94 -26.41 13.66
C CYS A 7 5.16 -27.26 12.64
N GLY A 8 4.84 -26.71 11.46
CA GLY A 8 4.16 -27.44 10.39
C GLY A 8 4.98 -28.64 9.90
N THR A 9 6.27 -28.46 9.63
CA THR A 9 7.17 -29.55 9.23
C THR A 9 7.36 -30.56 10.36
N ALA A 10 7.42 -30.13 11.62
CA ALA A 10 7.49 -31.04 12.76
C ALA A 10 6.23 -31.91 12.90
N ILE A 11 5.06 -31.39 12.57
CA ILE A 11 3.82 -32.18 12.51
C ILE A 11 3.90 -33.23 11.40
N LEU A 12 4.34 -32.83 10.21
CA LEU A 12 4.50 -33.72 9.06
C LEU A 12 5.52 -34.85 9.33
N ASP A 13 6.59 -34.55 10.05
CA ASP A 13 7.67 -35.48 10.39
C ASP A 13 7.47 -36.24 11.71
N HIS A 14 6.23 -36.30 12.20
CA HIS A 14 5.88 -37.03 13.43
C HIS A 14 6.70 -36.61 14.66
N GLY A 15 7.11 -35.35 14.76
CA GLY A 15 7.84 -34.78 15.89
C GLY A 15 9.38 -34.87 15.80
N ASN A 16 9.95 -35.29 14.66
CA ASN A 16 11.39 -35.27 14.45
C ASN A 16 11.88 -33.85 14.15
N LEU A 17 12.28 -33.12 15.20
CA LEU A 17 12.68 -31.70 15.09
C LEU A 17 13.88 -31.45 14.19
N PHE A 18 14.82 -32.40 14.12
CA PHE A 18 16.00 -32.27 13.24
C PHE A 18 15.60 -32.35 11.76
N HIS A 19 14.80 -33.35 11.42
CA HIS A 19 14.29 -33.51 10.06
C HIS A 19 13.37 -32.37 9.67
N ALA A 20 12.50 -31.93 10.58
CA ALA A 20 11.65 -30.76 10.41
C ALA A 20 12.46 -29.47 10.16
N PHE A 21 13.57 -29.28 10.87
CA PHE A 21 14.47 -28.15 10.66
C PHE A 21 15.12 -28.20 9.26
N VAL A 22 15.62 -29.38 8.86
CA VAL A 22 16.19 -29.58 7.51
C VAL A 22 15.14 -29.30 6.44
N GLN A 23 13.93 -29.86 6.55
CA GLN A 23 12.84 -29.60 5.62
C GLN A 23 12.40 -28.13 5.60
N THR A 24 12.44 -27.45 6.74
CA THR A 24 12.19 -26.01 6.80
C THR A 24 13.21 -25.24 5.95
N ILE A 25 14.49 -25.56 6.09
CA ILE A 25 15.54 -24.93 5.27
C ILE A 25 15.38 -25.32 3.80
N ASP A 26 15.14 -26.58 3.50
CA ASP A 26 14.91 -27.05 2.12
C ASP A 26 13.69 -26.36 1.49
N SER A 27 12.63 -26.09 2.24
CA SER A 27 11.47 -25.35 1.73
C SER A 27 11.80 -23.93 1.26
N PHE A 28 12.81 -23.28 1.86
CA PHE A 28 13.30 -21.98 1.39
C PHE A 28 14.11 -22.09 0.09
N VAL A 29 14.90 -23.17 -0.03
CA VAL A 29 15.76 -23.40 -1.21
C VAL A 29 14.93 -23.98 -2.37
N LEU A 30 13.97 -24.87 -2.05
CA LEU A 30 13.19 -25.64 -3.01
C LEU A 30 11.87 -24.98 -3.45
N VAL A 31 11.56 -23.77 -2.99
CA VAL A 31 10.45 -22.96 -3.56
C VAL A 31 10.52 -22.94 -5.10
N GLU A 32 11.72 -23.20 -5.64
CA GLU A 32 12.00 -23.20 -7.07
C GLU A 32 11.96 -24.57 -7.75
N SER A 33 12.29 -25.68 -7.06
CA SER A 33 12.64 -26.95 -7.73
C SER A 33 11.48 -27.91 -7.94
N THR A 34 10.36 -27.78 -7.25
CA THR A 34 9.21 -28.70 -7.32
C THR A 34 7.95 -28.07 -7.91
N ALA A 35 7.96 -26.76 -8.16
CA ALA A 35 6.90 -26.15 -8.94
C ALA A 35 7.01 -26.65 -10.39
N THR A 36 5.94 -27.22 -10.93
CA THR A 36 5.77 -27.37 -12.38
C THR A 36 6.37 -26.14 -13.08
N ALA A 37 7.21 -26.34 -14.08
CA ALA A 37 8.19 -25.41 -14.70
C ALA A 37 7.80 -23.91 -14.94
N GLY A 38 6.74 -23.41 -14.32
CA GLY A 38 6.22 -22.06 -14.44
C GLY A 38 6.14 -21.24 -13.14
N THR A 39 5.97 -21.85 -11.96
CA THR A 39 5.71 -21.10 -10.71
C THR A 39 7.00 -20.61 -10.03
N GLY A 40 8.08 -21.37 -10.04
CA GLY A 40 9.37 -20.94 -9.47
C GLY A 40 9.95 -19.72 -10.20
N ALA A 41 9.87 -19.70 -11.52
CA ALA A 41 10.28 -18.54 -12.32
C ALA A 41 9.44 -17.29 -12.00
N LEU A 42 8.19 -17.44 -11.58
CA LEU A 42 7.32 -16.33 -11.18
C LEU A 42 7.76 -15.71 -9.85
N HIS A 43 8.08 -16.53 -8.85
CA HIS A 43 8.53 -16.07 -7.53
C HIS A 43 9.82 -15.24 -7.63
N ILE A 44 10.85 -15.75 -8.33
CA ILE A 44 12.10 -15.03 -8.56
C ILE A 44 11.87 -13.74 -9.33
N THR A 45 11.02 -13.76 -10.35
CA THR A 45 10.67 -12.57 -11.12
C THR A 45 10.03 -11.52 -10.21
N THR A 46 9.08 -11.90 -9.35
CA THR A 46 8.41 -10.98 -8.41
C THR A 46 9.39 -10.36 -7.42
N LEU A 47 10.28 -11.17 -6.81
CA LEU A 47 11.34 -10.67 -5.93
C LEU A 47 12.24 -9.67 -6.65
N THR A 48 12.66 -10.00 -7.87
CA THR A 48 13.57 -9.15 -8.65
C THR A 48 12.90 -7.84 -9.06
N VAL A 49 11.61 -7.87 -9.43
CA VAL A 49 10.80 -6.67 -9.71
C VAL A 49 10.79 -5.74 -8.50
N MET A 50 10.49 -6.28 -7.31
CA MET A 50 10.47 -5.51 -6.07
C MET A 50 11.83 -4.86 -5.77
N LEU A 51 12.92 -5.60 -5.95
CA LEU A 51 14.28 -5.08 -5.78
C LEU A 51 14.58 -3.93 -6.74
N PHE A 52 14.20 -4.04 -8.02
CA PHE A 52 14.43 -2.98 -9.01
C PHE A 52 13.55 -1.75 -8.78
N PHE A 53 12.33 -1.90 -8.27
CA PHE A 53 11.54 -0.76 -7.84
C PHE A 53 12.22 -0.02 -6.70
N GLY A 54 12.70 -0.72 -5.66
CA GLY A 54 13.48 -0.10 -4.59
C GLY A 54 14.69 0.67 -5.11
N SER A 55 15.39 0.11 -6.08
CA SER A 55 16.53 0.77 -6.74
C SER A 55 16.11 2.02 -7.52
N LEU A 56 15.07 1.95 -8.33
CA LEU A 56 14.54 3.08 -9.08
C LEU A 56 14.29 4.27 -8.14
N PHE A 57 13.55 4.02 -7.05
CA PHE A 57 13.15 5.10 -6.15
C PHE A 57 14.32 5.65 -5.33
N SER A 58 15.27 4.82 -4.95
CA SER A 58 16.49 5.30 -4.30
C SER A 58 17.29 6.24 -5.21
N VAL A 59 17.38 5.94 -6.51
CA VAL A 59 18.02 6.81 -7.50
C VAL A 59 17.22 8.10 -7.71
N LEU A 60 15.89 8.03 -7.81
CA LEU A 60 15.04 9.23 -7.94
C LEU A 60 15.17 10.16 -6.73
N ALA A 61 15.25 9.60 -5.52
CA ALA A 61 15.49 10.37 -4.30
C ALA A 61 16.89 11.01 -4.32
N ALA A 62 17.93 10.24 -4.63
CA ALA A 62 19.31 10.72 -4.71
C ALA A 62 19.51 11.81 -5.78
N SER A 63 18.71 11.80 -6.86
CA SER A 63 18.76 12.83 -7.90
C SER A 63 18.20 14.19 -7.45
N GLY A 64 17.53 14.27 -6.28
CA GLY A 64 16.77 15.45 -5.86
C GLY A 64 15.49 15.67 -6.66
N GLY A 65 15.16 14.76 -7.59
CA GLY A 65 14.01 14.90 -8.49
C GLY A 65 12.68 14.88 -7.75
N LEU A 66 12.54 14.02 -6.75
CA LEU A 66 11.32 13.91 -5.93
C LEU A 66 11.12 15.18 -5.07
N ALA A 67 12.18 15.70 -4.45
CA ALA A 67 12.12 16.94 -3.68
C ALA A 67 11.72 18.13 -4.55
N ALA A 68 12.32 18.27 -5.74
CA ALA A 68 11.96 19.33 -6.68
C ALA A 68 10.52 19.20 -7.21
N LEU A 69 10.00 17.98 -7.36
CA LEU A 69 8.60 17.72 -7.72
C LEU A 69 7.68 18.15 -6.58
N SER A 70 8.01 17.79 -5.33
CA SER A 70 7.29 18.21 -4.13
C SER A 70 7.21 19.73 -4.01
N ASP A 71 8.34 20.43 -4.16
CA ASP A 71 8.37 21.88 -4.10
C ASP A 71 7.50 22.54 -5.16
N ARG A 72 7.54 21.99 -6.38
CA ARG A 72 6.71 22.51 -7.48
C ARG A 72 5.22 22.34 -7.22
N LEU A 73 4.83 21.16 -6.73
CA LEU A 73 3.45 20.86 -6.35
C LEU A 73 3.04 21.68 -5.13
N GLY A 74 3.93 21.78 -4.13
CA GLY A 74 3.70 22.50 -2.89
C GLY A 74 3.55 24.02 -3.04
N ARG A 75 4.06 24.64 -4.12
CA ARG A 75 3.83 26.06 -4.42
C ARG A 75 2.36 26.37 -4.71
N ARG A 76 1.58 25.38 -5.11
CA ARG A 76 0.13 25.51 -5.35
C ARG A 76 -0.70 25.21 -4.12
N ALA A 77 -0.19 24.44 -3.17
CA ALA A 77 -0.86 24.11 -1.93
C ALA A 77 -0.66 25.23 -0.90
N LYS A 78 -1.70 26.02 -0.67
CA LYS A 78 -1.68 27.18 0.26
C LYS A 78 -2.40 26.91 1.59
N THR A 79 -3.25 25.88 1.64
CA THR A 79 -4.04 25.52 2.83
C THR A 79 -3.71 24.09 3.27
N ARG A 80 -4.07 23.75 4.50
CA ARG A 80 -3.90 22.38 5.04
C ARG A 80 -4.64 21.35 4.17
N GLU A 81 -5.87 21.66 3.77
CA GLU A 81 -6.68 20.76 2.93
C GLU A 81 -6.00 20.52 1.57
N HIS A 82 -5.44 21.58 0.95
CA HIS A 82 -4.69 21.42 -0.30
C HIS A 82 -3.45 20.55 -0.13
N GLY A 83 -2.74 20.63 1.01
CA GLY A 83 -1.60 19.78 1.32
C GLY A 83 -1.99 18.32 1.53
N GLN A 84 -3.05 18.06 2.29
CA GLN A 84 -3.60 16.72 2.52
C GLN A 84 -4.13 16.10 1.22
N LEU A 85 -4.89 16.88 0.42
CA LEU A 85 -5.39 16.42 -0.88
C LEU A 85 -4.24 16.10 -1.85
N LEU A 86 -3.19 16.93 -1.85
CA LEU A 86 -2.01 16.66 -2.67
C LEU A 86 -1.30 15.38 -2.23
N THR A 87 -1.23 15.11 -0.92
CA THR A 87 -0.68 13.85 -0.40
C THR A 87 -1.50 12.66 -0.88
N LEU A 88 -2.81 12.73 -0.77
CA LEU A 88 -3.72 11.69 -1.25
C LEU A 88 -3.56 11.46 -2.76
N LEU A 89 -3.57 12.52 -3.57
CA LEU A 89 -3.43 12.43 -5.03
C LEU A 89 -2.06 11.92 -5.46
N PHE A 90 -0.98 12.34 -4.78
CA PHE A 90 0.37 11.86 -5.05
C PHE A 90 0.51 10.38 -4.68
N GLY A 91 -0.20 9.93 -3.64
CA GLY A 91 -0.32 8.53 -3.29
C GLY A 91 -0.87 7.68 -4.43
N PHE A 92 -1.89 8.13 -5.13
CA PHE A 92 -2.40 7.43 -6.31
C PHE A 92 -1.38 7.29 -7.45
N CYS A 93 -0.36 8.13 -7.50
CA CYS A 93 0.69 8.01 -8.52
C CYS A 93 1.73 6.93 -8.21
N ALA A 94 1.80 6.43 -6.98
CA ALA A 94 2.77 5.43 -6.54
C ALA A 94 2.12 4.04 -6.35
N PHE A 95 1.24 3.64 -7.26
CA PHE A 95 0.34 2.50 -7.14
C PHE A 95 0.94 1.11 -7.39
N PHE A 96 2.20 1.02 -7.79
CA PHE A 96 2.81 -0.22 -8.27
C PHE A 96 3.40 -1.09 -7.17
N ASP A 97 3.82 -0.52 -6.03
CA ASP A 97 4.42 -1.24 -4.90
C ASP A 97 4.22 -0.46 -3.58
N ASP A 98 3.79 -1.14 -2.53
CA ASP A 98 3.41 -0.53 -1.26
C ASP A 98 4.62 -0.05 -0.42
N TYR A 99 5.74 -0.78 -0.42
CA TYR A 99 6.95 -0.35 0.30
C TYR A 99 7.57 0.90 -0.32
N ALA A 100 7.71 0.87 -1.64
CA ALA A 100 8.19 2.01 -2.40
C ALA A 100 7.28 3.23 -2.21
N HIS A 101 5.96 3.03 -2.25
CA HIS A 101 4.96 4.05 -1.99
C HIS A 101 5.19 4.77 -0.66
N ALA A 102 5.22 4.03 0.46
CA ALA A 102 5.38 4.61 1.79
C ALA A 102 6.63 5.49 1.90
N LEU A 103 7.74 5.03 1.33
CA LEU A 103 9.01 5.78 1.35
C LEU A 103 8.98 7.03 0.46
N ILE A 104 8.39 6.92 -0.75
CA ILE A 104 8.37 8.01 -1.72
C ILE A 104 7.45 9.12 -1.24
N VAL A 105 6.18 8.79 -0.98
CA VAL A 105 5.15 9.77 -0.62
C VAL A 105 5.53 10.45 0.69
N GLY A 106 5.93 9.64 1.71
CA GLY A 106 6.31 10.15 3.01
C GLY A 106 7.49 11.12 2.93
N LYS A 107 8.64 10.71 2.38
CA LYS A 107 9.82 11.57 2.30
C LYS A 107 9.64 12.78 1.39
N THR A 108 8.92 12.61 0.28
CA THR A 108 8.74 13.68 -0.71
C THR A 108 7.83 14.80 -0.19
N LEU A 109 6.72 14.48 0.47
CA LEU A 109 5.72 15.46 0.85
C LEU A 109 5.82 15.92 2.32
N ARG A 110 6.70 15.30 3.12
CA ARG A 110 6.93 15.70 4.51
C ARG A 110 7.25 17.19 4.68
N PRO A 111 8.18 17.82 3.92
CA PRO A 111 8.46 19.25 4.08
C PRO A 111 7.24 20.13 3.80
N LEU A 112 6.37 19.70 2.88
CA LEU A 112 5.10 20.37 2.60
C LEU A 112 4.13 20.23 3.79
N SER A 113 4.00 19.04 4.35
CA SER A 113 3.16 18.74 5.51
C SER A 113 3.56 19.60 6.72
N ASP A 114 4.86 19.65 7.03
CA ASP A 114 5.40 20.46 8.14
C ASP A 114 5.12 21.95 7.91
N ARG A 115 5.34 22.48 6.70
CA ARG A 115 5.06 23.88 6.34
C ARG A 115 3.59 24.25 6.49
N LEU A 116 2.67 23.34 6.16
CA LEU A 116 1.22 23.56 6.25
C LEU A 116 0.64 23.21 7.63
N LYS A 117 1.48 22.88 8.61
CA LYS A 117 1.11 22.51 9.97
C LYS A 117 0.11 21.34 10.03
N ILE A 118 0.24 20.37 9.12
CA ILE A 118 -0.45 19.09 9.17
C ILE A 118 0.27 18.23 10.20
N SER A 119 -0.44 17.59 11.12
CA SER A 119 0.21 16.72 12.11
C SER A 119 0.96 15.57 11.42
N ARG A 120 2.09 15.15 11.99
CA ARG A 120 2.86 14.03 11.45
C ARG A 120 2.06 12.73 11.49
N GLU A 121 1.18 12.59 12.48
CA GLU A 121 0.23 11.49 12.62
C GLU A 121 -0.79 11.47 11.47
N LYS A 122 -1.39 12.61 11.12
CA LYS A 122 -2.32 12.73 9.99
C LYS A 122 -1.61 12.51 8.66
N PHE A 123 -0.40 13.04 8.51
CA PHE A 123 0.39 12.84 7.32
C PHE A 123 0.78 11.36 7.17
N ALA A 124 1.25 10.70 8.23
CA ALA A 124 1.55 9.26 8.23
C ALA A 124 0.31 8.41 7.90
N PHE A 125 -0.86 8.76 8.45
CA PHE A 125 -2.13 8.13 8.11
C PHE A 125 -2.47 8.27 6.61
N LEU A 126 -2.29 9.45 6.00
CA LEU A 126 -2.55 9.64 4.56
C LEU A 126 -1.58 8.83 3.70
N VAL A 127 -0.31 8.75 4.11
CA VAL A 127 0.70 7.94 3.42
C VAL A 127 0.35 6.46 3.51
N ASP A 128 0.01 5.94 4.69
CA ASP A 128 -0.31 4.53 4.89
C ASP A 128 -1.64 4.14 4.22
N THR A 129 -2.66 4.99 4.33
CA THR A 129 -3.97 4.78 3.72
C THR A 129 -3.92 4.73 2.20
N THR A 130 -3.02 5.47 1.56
CA THR A 130 -2.82 5.40 0.09
C THR A 130 -1.84 4.31 -0.32
N CYS A 131 -1.10 3.73 0.61
CA CYS A 131 -0.12 2.70 0.37
C CYS A 131 -0.78 1.38 -0.08
N ALA A 132 -1.24 0.56 0.85
CA ALA A 132 -1.83 -0.72 0.52
C ALA A 132 -3.17 -0.65 -0.23
N PRO A 133 -4.11 0.23 0.14
CA PRO A 133 -5.39 0.31 -0.56
C PRO A 133 -5.24 0.63 -2.05
N VAL A 134 -4.34 1.55 -2.42
CA VAL A 134 -4.13 1.90 -3.83
C VAL A 134 -3.48 0.75 -4.59
N VAL A 135 -2.47 0.11 -4.01
CA VAL A 135 -1.75 -1.01 -4.65
C VAL A 135 -2.65 -2.22 -4.83
N ALA A 136 -3.51 -2.52 -3.84
CA ALA A 136 -4.49 -3.62 -3.90
C ALA A 136 -5.59 -3.41 -4.97
N LEU A 137 -5.93 -2.16 -5.28
CA LEU A 137 -6.93 -1.82 -6.30
C LEU A 137 -6.31 -1.57 -7.69
N ALA A 138 -4.98 -1.46 -7.78
CA ALA A 138 -4.31 -1.11 -9.02
C ALA A 138 -4.29 -2.29 -9.99
N ILE A 139 -4.73 -2.05 -11.22
CA ILE A 139 -4.78 -3.04 -12.31
C ILE A 139 -3.37 -3.52 -12.71
N VAL A 140 -2.34 -2.73 -12.41
CA VAL A 140 -0.94 -3.07 -12.66
C VAL A 140 -0.14 -2.81 -11.39
N SER A 141 0.06 -3.85 -10.59
CA SER A 141 0.82 -3.76 -9.33
C SER A 141 1.56 -5.07 -9.05
N THR A 142 2.50 -5.02 -8.11
CA THR A 142 3.15 -6.23 -7.59
C THR A 142 2.13 -7.18 -6.94
N TRP A 143 1.09 -6.62 -6.32
CA TRP A 143 0.01 -7.39 -5.69
C TRP A 143 -0.82 -8.15 -6.71
N LEU A 144 -1.37 -7.47 -7.72
CA LEU A 144 -2.17 -8.13 -8.76
C LEU A 144 -1.38 -9.24 -9.47
N ALA A 145 -0.08 -9.03 -9.68
CA ALA A 145 0.77 -10.06 -10.31
C ALA A 145 0.88 -11.32 -9.44
N ALA A 146 1.01 -11.17 -8.11
CA ALA A 146 1.06 -12.28 -7.17
C ALA A 146 -0.31 -12.95 -6.99
N GLU A 147 -1.37 -12.16 -6.81
CA GLU A 147 -2.75 -12.64 -6.68
C GLU A 147 -3.21 -13.43 -7.90
N ARG A 148 -2.87 -12.94 -9.11
CA ARG A 148 -3.18 -13.64 -10.36
C ARG A 148 -2.56 -15.04 -10.41
N GLY A 149 -1.31 -15.18 -9.96
CA GLY A 149 -0.65 -16.48 -9.85
C GLY A 149 -1.42 -17.41 -8.93
N THR A 150 -1.73 -16.94 -7.74
CA THR A 150 -2.47 -17.68 -6.71
C THR A 150 -3.86 -18.10 -7.17
N VAL A 151 -4.64 -17.19 -7.77
CA VAL A 151 -6.00 -17.48 -8.28
C VAL A 151 -5.96 -18.50 -9.42
N ARG A 152 -5.00 -18.37 -10.35
CA ARG A 152 -4.82 -19.33 -11.44
C ARG A 152 -4.52 -20.73 -10.92
N ASP A 153 -3.59 -20.84 -9.98
CA ASP A 153 -3.15 -22.11 -9.43
C ASP A 153 -4.27 -22.76 -8.58
N THR A 154 -5.04 -21.95 -7.86
CA THR A 154 -6.25 -22.40 -7.14
C THR A 154 -7.32 -22.91 -8.10
N PHE A 155 -7.62 -22.22 -9.20
CA PHE A 155 -8.58 -22.71 -10.20
C PHE A 155 -8.11 -24.01 -10.86
N ALA A 156 -6.80 -24.12 -11.14
CA ALA A 156 -6.23 -25.35 -11.68
C ALA A 156 -6.40 -26.54 -10.71
N SER A 157 -6.18 -26.34 -9.41
CA SER A 157 -6.37 -27.38 -8.39
C SER A 157 -7.85 -27.77 -8.19
N LEU A 158 -8.78 -26.84 -8.41
CA LEU A 158 -10.22 -27.06 -8.30
C LEU A 158 -10.85 -27.62 -9.59
N GLY A 159 -10.09 -27.71 -10.69
CA GLY A 159 -10.63 -28.06 -12.01
C GLY A 159 -11.64 -27.02 -12.55
N ALA A 160 -11.58 -25.78 -12.02
CA ALA A 160 -12.49 -24.72 -12.39
C ALA A 160 -12.06 -24.06 -13.70
N SER A 161 -13.01 -23.77 -14.58
CA SER A 161 -12.80 -22.98 -15.79
C SER A 161 -13.02 -21.51 -15.49
N GLY A 162 -12.00 -20.65 -15.69
CA GLY A 162 -12.12 -19.20 -15.51
C GLY A 162 -10.80 -18.49 -15.68
N GLY A 163 -10.83 -17.23 -16.15
CA GLY A 163 -9.66 -16.39 -16.27
C GLY A 163 -9.29 -15.75 -14.93
N ALA A 164 -8.08 -15.97 -14.45
CA ALA A 164 -7.64 -15.42 -13.15
C ALA A 164 -7.69 -13.89 -13.13
N THR A 165 -7.25 -13.24 -14.21
CA THR A 165 -7.28 -11.78 -14.34
C THR A 165 -8.71 -11.25 -14.34
N THR A 166 -9.59 -11.88 -15.13
CA THR A 166 -11.00 -11.50 -15.24
C THR A 166 -11.70 -11.62 -13.89
N THR A 167 -11.46 -12.72 -13.15
CA THR A 167 -12.02 -12.93 -11.81
C THR A 167 -11.52 -11.89 -10.81
N LEU A 168 -10.22 -11.58 -10.80
CA LEU A 168 -9.66 -10.55 -9.92
C LEU A 168 -10.23 -9.17 -10.25
N LEU A 169 -10.30 -8.78 -11.51
CA LEU A 169 -10.89 -7.50 -11.90
C LEU A 169 -12.37 -7.41 -11.54
N ALA A 170 -13.12 -8.51 -11.70
CA ALA A 170 -14.51 -8.58 -11.30
C ALA A 170 -14.70 -8.55 -9.77
N SER A 171 -13.67 -8.94 -8.98
CA SER A 171 -13.71 -8.86 -7.52
C SER A 171 -13.39 -7.47 -6.97
N LEU A 172 -12.78 -6.57 -7.75
CA LEU A 172 -12.39 -5.22 -7.27
C LEU A 172 -13.54 -4.42 -6.65
N PRO A 173 -14.77 -4.40 -7.19
CA PRO A 173 -15.89 -3.70 -6.54
C PRO A 173 -16.25 -4.24 -5.15
N TYR A 174 -15.88 -5.48 -4.84
CA TYR A 174 -16.08 -6.11 -3.53
C TYR A 174 -14.91 -5.89 -2.56
N CYS A 175 -13.83 -5.24 -2.99
CA CYS A 175 -12.75 -4.81 -2.10
C CYS A 175 -13.20 -3.61 -1.25
N PHE A 176 -14.25 -3.80 -0.43
CA PHE A 176 -14.89 -2.71 0.31
C PHE A 176 -13.94 -1.94 1.19
N TYR A 177 -13.06 -2.61 1.95
CA TYR A 177 -12.18 -1.92 2.90
C TYR A 177 -11.18 -0.98 2.21
N PRO A 178 -10.40 -1.40 1.20
CA PRO A 178 -9.51 -0.49 0.47
C PRO A 178 -10.25 0.71 -0.12
N ILE A 179 -11.42 0.47 -0.76
CA ILE A 179 -12.22 1.54 -1.40
C ILE A 179 -12.73 2.52 -0.35
N LEU A 180 -13.39 2.02 0.70
CA LEU A 180 -14.00 2.87 1.72
C LEU A 180 -12.96 3.58 2.59
N MET A 181 -11.77 2.99 2.78
CA MET A 181 -10.67 3.65 3.51
C MET A 181 -10.11 4.84 2.74
N LEU A 182 -9.93 4.72 1.41
CA LEU A 182 -9.56 5.84 0.55
C LEU A 182 -10.62 6.94 0.53
N ILE A 183 -11.90 6.54 0.42
CA ILE A 183 -13.03 7.48 0.50
C ILE A 183 -13.06 8.16 1.87
N PHE A 184 -12.88 7.41 2.96
CA PHE A 184 -12.85 7.97 4.32
C PHE A 184 -11.72 8.98 4.50
N ALA A 185 -10.51 8.68 4.02
CA ALA A 185 -9.40 9.63 4.02
C ALA A 185 -9.74 10.91 3.25
N ALA A 186 -10.38 10.80 2.08
CA ALA A 186 -10.87 11.95 1.33
C ALA A 186 -11.98 12.71 2.10
N LEU A 187 -12.92 12.01 2.72
CA LEU A 187 -13.98 12.63 3.53
C LEU A 187 -13.41 13.45 4.70
N THR A 188 -12.40 12.94 5.43
CA THR A 188 -11.75 13.70 6.50
C THR A 188 -11.16 15.02 6.00
N ILE A 189 -10.64 15.04 4.77
CA ILE A 189 -10.08 16.25 4.14
C ILE A 189 -11.21 17.23 3.76
N PHE A 190 -12.23 16.75 3.03
CA PHE A 190 -13.29 17.62 2.50
C PHE A 190 -14.26 18.13 3.57
N VAL A 191 -14.55 17.32 4.58
CA VAL A 191 -15.42 17.72 5.71
C VAL A 191 -14.64 18.57 6.73
N GLY A 192 -13.30 18.40 6.79
CA GLY A 192 -12.44 19.13 7.73
C GLY A 192 -12.66 18.73 9.19
N GLN A 193 -13.22 17.55 9.42
CA GLN A 193 -13.51 17.03 10.77
C GLN A 193 -12.69 15.79 11.05
N GLU A 194 -12.29 15.68 12.32
CA GLU A 194 -11.50 14.58 12.85
C GLU A 194 -12.11 14.10 14.17
N PHE A 195 -11.84 12.86 14.57
CA PHE A 195 -12.26 12.33 15.87
C PHE A 195 -11.17 11.54 16.58
N GLY A 196 -11.37 11.29 17.86
CA GLY A 196 -10.48 10.48 18.69
C GLY A 196 -9.07 11.06 18.83
N PRO A 197 -8.03 10.22 18.88
CA PRO A 197 -6.65 10.66 19.04
C PRO A 197 -6.13 11.52 17.88
N MET A 198 -6.61 11.29 16.64
CA MET A 198 -6.21 12.07 15.47
C MET A 198 -6.62 13.54 15.60
N LEU A 199 -7.82 13.82 16.10
CA LEU A 199 -8.26 15.20 16.38
C LEU A 199 -7.28 15.91 17.32
N ARG A 200 -6.84 15.24 18.39
CA ARG A 200 -5.87 15.82 19.33
C ARG A 200 -4.50 16.07 18.69
N ALA A 201 -4.09 15.21 17.77
CA ALA A 201 -2.84 15.39 17.05
C ALA A 201 -2.92 16.60 16.10
N GLU A 202 -4.03 16.76 15.37
CA GLU A 202 -4.26 17.87 14.45
C GLU A 202 -4.38 19.23 15.18
N LEU A 203 -5.10 19.28 16.31
CA LEU A 203 -5.19 20.50 17.14
C LEU A 203 -3.81 20.91 17.68
N ARG A 204 -3.02 19.98 18.22
CA ARG A 204 -1.64 20.26 18.65
C ARG A 204 -0.77 20.83 17.53
N ALA A 205 -0.89 20.28 16.32
CA ALA A 205 -0.11 20.74 15.17
C ALA A 205 -0.52 22.14 14.69
N SER A 206 -1.79 22.51 14.88
CA SER A 206 -2.29 23.84 14.52
C SER A 206 -1.78 24.95 15.47
N GLU A 207 -1.62 24.61 16.77
CA GLU A 207 -1.23 25.56 17.82
C GLU A 207 0.27 25.74 17.97
N HIS A 208 1.07 24.67 17.75
CA HIS A 208 2.52 24.66 18.00
C HIS A 208 3.32 24.48 16.72
N ASP A 209 4.48 25.16 16.66
CA ASP A 209 5.45 24.93 15.60
C ASP A 209 6.09 23.54 15.80
N GLN A 210 5.91 22.64 14.82
CA GLN A 210 6.41 21.25 14.91
C GLN A 210 7.95 21.16 14.83
N SER A 211 8.65 22.25 14.52
CA SER A 211 10.11 22.30 14.39
C SER A 211 10.86 21.89 15.66
N ASN A 212 10.21 21.94 16.84
CA ASN A 212 10.82 21.63 18.14
C ASN A 212 10.56 20.18 18.64
N ARG A 213 9.89 19.33 17.88
CA ARG A 213 9.81 17.92 18.26
C ARG A 213 11.12 17.22 17.90
N ALA A 214 11.74 16.59 18.88
CA ALA A 214 12.95 15.80 18.68
C ALA A 214 12.77 14.90 17.45
N GLU A 215 13.62 15.10 16.44
CA GLU A 215 13.69 14.18 15.32
C GLU A 215 13.92 12.78 15.88
N VAL A 216 12.96 11.90 15.65
CA VAL A 216 13.22 10.46 15.85
C VAL A 216 14.33 10.15 14.84
N ALA A 217 15.55 9.99 15.35
CA ALA A 217 16.70 9.67 14.53
C ALA A 217 16.36 8.39 13.78
N ASP A 218 16.10 8.51 12.48
CA ASP A 218 15.88 7.39 11.60
C ASP A 218 17.26 6.82 11.23
N PRO A 219 17.64 5.61 11.71
CA PRO A 219 18.91 4.99 11.34
C PRO A 219 19.01 4.68 9.82
N GLN A 220 17.90 4.85 9.07
CA GLN A 220 17.82 4.61 7.62
C GLN A 220 17.70 5.88 6.79
N VAL A 221 17.96 7.05 7.36
CA VAL A 221 18.01 8.31 6.60
C VAL A 221 19.08 8.18 5.52
N LEU A 222 18.63 8.32 4.26
CA LEU A 222 19.54 8.70 3.18
C LEU A 222 20.26 9.96 3.62
N PRO A 223 21.61 10.03 3.50
CA PRO A 223 22.29 11.29 3.72
C PRO A 223 21.56 12.33 2.87
N ASP A 224 21.11 13.40 3.53
CA ASP A 224 20.65 14.60 2.84
C ASP A 224 21.78 14.98 1.89
N VAL A 225 21.55 14.78 0.61
CA VAL A 225 22.39 15.38 -0.39
C VAL A 225 21.96 16.83 -0.36
N ASP A 226 22.71 17.64 0.42
CA ASP A 226 22.54 19.08 0.48
C ASP A 226 22.55 19.65 -0.92
N GLY A 227 21.39 19.70 -1.52
CA GLY A 227 21.11 20.27 -2.83
C GLY A 227 20.74 21.74 -2.70
N GLU A 228 21.40 22.48 -1.81
CA GLU A 228 21.28 23.91 -1.79
C GLU A 228 21.78 24.49 -3.13
N GLY A 229 20.85 24.96 -3.92
CA GLY A 229 21.13 25.95 -4.95
C GLY A 229 21.12 25.55 -6.41
N ARG A 230 20.42 24.47 -6.86
CA ARG A 230 20.26 24.20 -8.29
C ARG A 230 18.82 24.26 -8.76
N GLU A 231 18.60 25.06 -9.83
CA GLU A 231 17.33 25.38 -10.51
C GLU A 231 16.28 24.24 -10.48
N GLY A 232 15.25 24.39 -9.66
CA GLY A 232 14.22 23.37 -9.39
C GLY A 232 13.43 22.83 -10.61
N ARG A 233 13.56 23.47 -11.78
CA ARG A 233 12.94 22.95 -13.02
C ARG A 233 13.69 21.79 -13.65
N LYS A 234 15.02 21.78 -13.55
CA LYS A 234 15.86 20.72 -14.14
C LYS A 234 15.82 19.47 -13.30
N LEU A 235 15.68 19.62 -11.97
CA LEU A 235 15.63 18.50 -11.03
C LEU A 235 14.29 17.73 -11.10
N ALA A 236 13.14 18.39 -11.21
CA ALA A 236 11.84 17.71 -11.32
C ALA A 236 11.75 16.77 -12.55
N ARG A 237 12.47 17.11 -13.65
CA ARG A 237 12.57 16.24 -14.82
C ARG A 237 13.22 14.89 -14.49
N ASN A 238 14.16 14.86 -13.55
CA ASN A 238 14.86 13.64 -13.16
C ASN A 238 13.95 12.65 -12.41
N ALA A 239 12.83 13.09 -11.87
CA ALA A 239 11.80 12.20 -11.36
C ALA A 239 10.74 11.86 -12.42
N CYS A 240 10.21 12.87 -13.13
CA CYS A 240 9.10 12.68 -14.05
C CYS A 240 9.46 11.78 -15.25
N LEU A 241 10.65 11.94 -15.87
CA LEU A 241 11.01 11.18 -17.05
C LEU A 241 11.18 9.68 -16.79
N PRO A 242 11.91 9.22 -15.74
CA PRO A 242 12.01 7.79 -15.44
C PRO A 242 10.66 7.16 -15.04
N ILE A 243 9.80 7.90 -14.34
CA ILE A 243 8.45 7.45 -14.02
C ILE A 243 7.61 7.30 -15.30
N LEU A 244 7.63 8.29 -16.18
CA LEU A 244 6.94 8.21 -17.48
C LEU A 244 7.51 7.09 -18.37
N LEU A 245 8.84 6.89 -18.34
CA LEU A 245 9.49 5.77 -19.03
C LEU A 245 9.00 4.44 -18.47
N LEU A 246 8.92 4.29 -17.15
CA LEU A 246 8.40 3.10 -16.48
C LEU A 246 6.99 2.76 -17.00
N PHE A 247 6.05 3.73 -16.95
CA PHE A 247 4.68 3.52 -17.41
C PHE A 247 4.58 3.24 -18.89
N GLY A 248 5.35 3.96 -19.69
CA GLY A 248 5.40 3.74 -21.13
C GLY A 248 5.90 2.33 -21.48
N LEU A 249 6.94 1.85 -20.81
CA LEU A 249 7.48 0.50 -21.00
C LEU A 249 6.51 -0.58 -20.51
N ILE A 250 5.80 -0.36 -19.40
CA ILE A 250 4.78 -1.28 -18.92
C ILE A 250 3.63 -1.37 -19.93
N ALA A 251 3.07 -0.24 -20.35
CA ALA A 251 1.96 -0.22 -21.30
C ALA A 251 2.34 -0.88 -22.64
N LEU A 252 3.51 -0.52 -23.18
CA LEU A 252 4.03 -1.08 -24.43
C LEU A 252 4.32 -2.58 -24.29
N GLY A 253 4.94 -2.99 -23.18
CA GLY A 253 5.30 -4.39 -22.92
C GLY A 253 4.08 -5.29 -22.72
N LEU A 254 3.05 -4.82 -22.01
CA LEU A 254 1.79 -5.56 -21.86
C LEU A 254 1.08 -5.71 -23.21
N TRP A 255 1.01 -4.62 -23.98
CA TRP A 255 0.42 -4.67 -25.31
C TRP A 255 1.19 -5.63 -26.24
N TRP A 256 2.53 -5.53 -26.26
CA TRP A 256 3.37 -6.38 -27.12
C TRP A 256 3.23 -7.86 -26.76
N THR A 257 3.45 -8.21 -25.47
CA THR A 257 3.44 -9.61 -25.03
C THR A 257 2.05 -10.22 -25.09
N GLY A 258 1.00 -9.44 -24.84
CA GLY A 258 -0.38 -9.87 -25.00
C GLY A 258 -0.76 -10.13 -26.44
N SER A 259 -0.36 -9.23 -27.37
CA SER A 259 -0.63 -9.40 -28.80
C SER A 259 0.12 -10.60 -29.40
N GLU A 260 1.38 -10.84 -29.00
CA GLU A 260 2.18 -11.99 -29.44
C GLU A 260 1.52 -13.32 -29.01
N GLU A 261 1.07 -13.42 -27.76
CA GLU A 261 0.43 -14.61 -27.24
C GLU A 261 -0.93 -14.88 -27.91
N LEU A 262 -1.75 -13.85 -28.11
CA LEU A 262 -3.02 -13.97 -28.83
C LEU A 262 -2.80 -14.38 -30.30
N ALA A 263 -1.80 -13.81 -30.97
CA ALA A 263 -1.45 -14.19 -32.34
C ALA A 263 -0.95 -15.65 -32.43
N SER A 264 -0.17 -16.11 -31.45
CA SER A 264 0.31 -17.50 -31.39
C SER A 264 -0.83 -18.51 -31.24
N ARG A 265 -1.86 -18.18 -30.44
CA ARG A 265 -3.07 -18.99 -30.26
C ARG A 265 -3.96 -19.03 -31.49
N ALA A 266 -4.11 -17.90 -32.17
CA ALA A 266 -4.87 -17.82 -33.42
C ALA A 266 -4.27 -18.71 -34.55
N ASN A 267 -2.95 -18.92 -34.54
CA ASN A 267 -2.21 -19.75 -35.47
C ASN A 267 -2.05 -21.21 -35.03
N SER A 268 -2.61 -21.63 -33.89
CA SER A 268 -2.55 -23.01 -33.40
C SER A 268 -3.46 -23.93 -34.24
N PRO A 269 -3.00 -25.13 -34.64
CA PRO A 269 -3.74 -26.03 -35.51
C PRO A 269 -4.95 -26.73 -34.88
N THR A 270 -5.19 -26.53 -33.59
CA THR A 270 -6.40 -26.99 -32.89
C THR A 270 -7.30 -25.80 -32.55
N PRO A 271 -8.26 -25.43 -33.43
CA PRO A 271 -9.26 -24.45 -33.07
C PRO A 271 -10.18 -25.10 -32.04
N THR A 272 -9.99 -24.81 -30.77
CA THR A 272 -11.07 -24.97 -29.80
C THR A 272 -12.17 -24.02 -30.27
N SER A 273 -13.35 -24.55 -30.51
CA SER A 273 -14.55 -23.88 -31.03
C SER A 273 -15.10 -22.80 -30.06
N ALA A 274 -14.25 -21.86 -29.67
CA ALA A 274 -14.66 -20.65 -28.98
C ALA A 274 -14.58 -19.51 -30.01
N GLN A 275 -15.76 -19.08 -30.40
CA GLN A 275 -16.18 -17.89 -31.11
C GLN A 275 -15.11 -16.80 -31.27
N VAL A 276 -15.08 -16.19 -32.45
CA VAL A 276 -14.47 -14.90 -32.73
C VAL A 276 -15.18 -13.83 -31.90
N GLU A 277 -14.97 -13.87 -30.58
CA GLU A 277 -15.33 -12.78 -29.69
C GLU A 277 -14.38 -11.61 -29.98
N THR A 278 -14.92 -10.41 -30.02
CA THR A 278 -14.15 -9.19 -30.20
C THR A 278 -13.08 -9.15 -29.12
N VAL A 279 -11.80 -9.23 -29.55
CA VAL A 279 -10.64 -9.19 -28.65
C VAL A 279 -10.70 -7.88 -27.86
N THR A 280 -10.89 -7.97 -26.57
CA THR A 280 -10.96 -6.84 -25.65
C THR A 280 -9.59 -6.52 -25.07
N TRP A 281 -9.40 -5.34 -24.49
CA TRP A 281 -8.16 -4.99 -23.81
C TRP A 281 -7.89 -5.93 -22.60
N LEU A 282 -8.94 -6.52 -22.01
CA LEU A 282 -8.84 -7.52 -20.95
C LEU A 282 -8.13 -8.79 -21.43
N ASP A 283 -8.42 -9.23 -22.66
CA ASP A 283 -7.78 -10.41 -23.26
C ASP A 283 -6.28 -10.19 -23.42
N PHE A 284 -5.85 -8.98 -23.82
CA PHE A 284 -4.43 -8.63 -23.85
C PHE A 284 -3.79 -8.70 -22.46
N MET A 285 -4.46 -8.20 -21.43
CA MET A 285 -3.94 -8.25 -20.07
C MET A 285 -3.89 -9.68 -19.50
N GLU A 286 -4.89 -10.50 -19.80
CA GLU A 286 -4.93 -11.89 -19.35
C GLU A 286 -3.79 -12.72 -19.92
N HIS A 287 -3.45 -12.49 -21.18
CA HIS A 287 -2.41 -13.22 -21.90
C HIS A 287 -1.03 -12.56 -21.85
N ALA A 288 -0.94 -11.33 -21.34
CA ALA A 288 0.34 -10.63 -21.20
C ALA A 288 1.26 -11.30 -20.17
N LYS A 289 2.56 -11.34 -20.49
CA LYS A 289 3.60 -11.83 -19.58
C LYS A 289 3.96 -10.76 -18.53
N ALA A 290 2.95 -10.30 -17.75
CA ALA A 290 3.03 -9.16 -16.86
C ALA A 290 4.26 -9.17 -15.92
N PRO A 291 4.64 -10.27 -15.23
CA PRO A 291 5.82 -10.27 -14.37
C PRO A 291 7.12 -9.95 -15.11
N ARG A 292 7.29 -10.49 -16.33
CA ARG A 292 8.47 -10.18 -17.17
C ARG A 292 8.47 -8.73 -17.64
N VAL A 293 7.32 -8.22 -18.05
CA VAL A 293 7.17 -6.81 -18.46
C VAL A 293 7.54 -5.89 -17.30
N LEU A 294 7.02 -6.12 -16.10
CA LEU A 294 7.35 -5.35 -14.91
C LEU A 294 8.86 -5.40 -14.59
N LEU A 295 9.48 -6.58 -14.70
CA LEU A 295 10.90 -6.77 -14.47
C LEU A 295 11.75 -5.89 -15.40
N PHE A 296 11.55 -6.01 -16.70
CA PHE A 296 12.32 -5.25 -17.69
C PHE A 296 12.03 -3.75 -17.61
N SER A 297 10.77 -3.37 -17.36
CA SER A 297 10.38 -1.97 -17.24
C SER A 297 11.01 -1.32 -16.00
N ALA A 298 11.00 -1.99 -14.85
CA ALA A 298 11.63 -1.51 -13.62
C ALA A 298 13.16 -1.39 -13.77
N PHE A 299 13.80 -2.41 -14.37
CA PHE A 299 15.24 -2.36 -14.64
C PHE A 299 15.61 -1.21 -15.57
N LEU A 300 14.96 -1.11 -16.75
CA LEU A 300 15.26 -0.08 -17.73
C LEU A 300 14.94 1.33 -17.21
N ALA A 301 13.85 1.50 -16.45
CA ALA A 301 13.54 2.79 -15.83
C ALA A 301 14.58 3.17 -14.77
N SER A 302 15.06 2.20 -13.97
CA SER A 302 16.09 2.45 -12.95
C SER A 302 17.44 2.79 -13.58
N ALA A 303 17.84 2.09 -14.64
CA ALA A 303 19.04 2.39 -15.42
C ALA A 303 18.92 3.76 -16.12
N GLY A 304 17.76 4.07 -16.69
CA GLY A 304 17.44 5.36 -17.27
C GLY A 304 17.50 6.50 -16.26
N ALA A 305 17.05 6.27 -15.01
CA ALA A 305 17.16 7.24 -13.92
C ALA A 305 18.63 7.53 -13.56
N VAL A 306 19.49 6.50 -13.48
CA VAL A 306 20.93 6.67 -13.27
C VAL A 306 21.54 7.47 -14.42
N ALA A 307 21.28 7.07 -15.66
CA ALA A 307 21.82 7.77 -16.84
C ALA A 307 21.36 9.24 -16.91
N LEU A 308 20.10 9.52 -16.63
CA LEU A 308 19.55 10.88 -16.59
C LEU A 308 20.15 11.71 -15.45
N GLY A 309 20.35 11.13 -14.27
CA GLY A 309 20.96 11.79 -13.12
C GLY A 309 22.43 12.18 -13.39
N VAL A 310 23.20 11.30 -14.03
CA VAL A 310 24.57 11.57 -14.48
C VAL A 310 24.56 12.64 -15.57
N TRP A 311 23.70 12.53 -16.58
CA TRP A 311 23.60 13.51 -17.66
C TRP A 311 23.19 14.89 -17.16
N SER A 312 22.24 14.95 -16.23
CA SER A 312 21.83 16.22 -15.60
C SER A 312 22.84 16.75 -14.55
N ARG A 313 23.95 16.03 -14.33
CA ARG A 313 24.97 16.34 -13.32
C ARG A 313 24.42 16.46 -11.90
N SER A 314 23.34 15.74 -11.59
CA SER A 314 22.78 15.70 -10.23
C SER A 314 23.66 14.88 -9.29
N PHE A 315 24.32 13.85 -9.82
CA PHE A 315 25.29 13.00 -9.11
C PHE A 315 26.30 12.40 -10.09
N THR A 316 27.41 11.85 -9.57
CA THR A 316 28.38 11.07 -10.35
C THR A 316 27.85 9.66 -10.61
N LEU A 317 28.39 8.96 -11.61
CA LEU A 317 28.01 7.57 -11.89
C LEU A 317 28.18 6.67 -10.64
N GLN A 318 29.27 6.86 -9.89
CA GLN A 318 29.53 6.09 -8.66
C GLN A 318 28.44 6.34 -7.60
N GLN A 319 28.02 7.58 -7.40
CA GLN A 319 26.94 7.94 -6.48
C GLN A 319 25.60 7.36 -6.94
N GLY A 320 25.31 7.44 -8.25
CA GLY A 320 24.10 6.85 -8.83
C GLY A 320 24.03 5.32 -8.65
N LEU A 321 25.13 4.62 -8.90
CA LEU A 321 25.23 3.17 -8.67
C LEU A 321 25.14 2.80 -7.19
N SER A 322 25.77 3.59 -6.30
CA SER A 322 25.64 3.40 -4.86
C SER A 322 24.19 3.57 -4.38
N ALA A 323 23.49 4.59 -4.86
CA ALA A 323 22.06 4.78 -4.58
C ALA A 323 21.21 3.60 -5.12
N TRP A 324 21.54 3.11 -6.32
CA TRP A 324 20.86 1.95 -6.93
C TRP A 324 21.02 0.68 -6.07
N VAL A 325 22.25 0.37 -5.63
CA VAL A 325 22.52 -0.79 -4.74
C VAL A 325 21.87 -0.60 -3.37
N SER A 326 21.92 0.60 -2.80
CA SER A 326 21.23 0.89 -1.53
C SER A 326 19.72 0.67 -1.63
N GLY A 327 19.12 0.94 -2.79
CA GLY A 327 17.71 0.65 -3.06
C GLY A 327 17.39 -0.84 -3.04
N LEU A 328 18.24 -1.68 -3.65
CA LEU A 328 18.14 -3.14 -3.55
C LEU A 328 18.16 -3.62 -2.10
N GLN A 329 19.17 -3.17 -1.33
CA GLN A 329 19.37 -3.59 0.06
C GLN A 329 18.16 -3.28 0.95
N ARG A 330 17.45 -2.17 0.70
CA ARG A 330 16.26 -1.79 1.47
C ARG A 330 15.07 -2.71 1.26
N MET A 331 14.99 -3.39 0.11
CA MET A 331 13.92 -4.32 -0.20
C MET A 331 14.21 -5.75 0.29
N VAL A 332 15.43 -6.04 0.75
CA VAL A 332 15.81 -7.38 1.24
C VAL A 332 14.92 -7.90 2.37
N PRO A 333 14.57 -7.12 3.41
CA PRO A 333 13.69 -7.60 4.47
C PRO A 333 12.32 -8.02 3.93
N ALA A 334 11.74 -7.22 3.03
CA ALA A 334 10.46 -7.53 2.40
C ALA A 334 10.55 -8.78 1.51
N ALA A 335 11.66 -8.94 0.77
CA ALA A 335 11.92 -10.15 -0.02
C ALA A 335 11.98 -11.41 0.86
N LEU A 336 12.64 -11.35 2.02
CA LEU A 336 12.70 -12.46 2.98
C LEU A 336 11.32 -12.83 3.52
N ILE A 337 10.49 -11.84 3.83
CA ILE A 337 9.12 -12.09 4.30
C ILE A 337 8.30 -12.79 3.22
N LEU A 338 8.46 -12.39 1.97
CA LEU A 338 7.78 -13.01 0.84
C LEU A 338 8.19 -14.49 0.67
N ILE A 339 9.49 -14.79 0.75
CA ILE A 339 10.00 -16.17 0.70
C ILE A 339 9.42 -17.01 1.85
N LEU A 340 9.42 -16.48 3.08
CA LEU A 340 8.82 -17.13 4.24
C LEU A 340 7.32 -17.39 4.05
N SER A 341 6.61 -16.47 3.41
CA SER A 341 5.17 -16.60 3.13
C SER A 341 4.86 -17.72 2.16
N TRP A 342 5.61 -17.80 1.07
CA TRP A 342 5.48 -18.90 0.10
C TRP A 342 5.84 -20.25 0.69
N SER A 343 6.88 -20.30 1.53
CA SER A 343 7.25 -21.52 2.25
C SER A 343 6.13 -21.97 3.19
N PHE A 344 5.50 -21.04 3.90
CA PHE A 344 4.36 -21.35 4.77
C PHE A 344 3.14 -21.80 3.98
N GLN A 345 2.81 -21.14 2.87
CA GLN A 345 1.74 -21.54 1.96
C GLN A 345 1.94 -23.00 1.53
N ARG A 346 3.14 -23.36 1.07
CA ARG A 346 3.45 -24.71 0.61
C ARG A 346 3.18 -25.78 1.68
N ILE A 347 3.53 -25.53 2.94
CA ILE A 347 3.26 -26.46 4.04
C ILE A 347 1.75 -26.64 4.26
N CYS A 348 0.96 -25.59 4.01
CA CYS A 348 -0.48 -25.60 4.15
C CYS A 348 -1.22 -26.23 2.95
N ASP A 349 -0.54 -26.47 1.83
CA ASP A 349 -1.12 -27.05 0.61
C ASP A 349 -1.68 -28.46 0.81
N ALA A 350 -2.52 -28.89 -0.13
CA ALA A 350 -3.22 -30.17 -0.09
C ALA A 350 -2.31 -31.40 0.00
N ASP A 351 -1.12 -31.31 -0.62
CA ASP A 351 -0.11 -32.40 -0.63
C ASP A 351 0.66 -32.53 0.71
N HIS A 352 0.45 -31.58 1.64
CA HIS A 352 1.12 -31.56 2.95
C HIS A 352 0.11 -31.57 4.09
N LEU A 353 -0.11 -30.42 4.77
CA LEU A 353 -1.03 -30.36 5.92
C LEU A 353 -2.49 -30.32 5.49
N ASN A 354 -2.80 -30.07 4.23
CA ASN A 354 -4.15 -29.92 3.70
C ASN A 354 -5.03 -29.01 4.60
N THR A 355 -4.50 -27.85 4.95
CA THR A 355 -5.16 -26.94 5.91
C THR A 355 -6.53 -26.52 5.42
N ALA A 356 -6.71 -26.32 4.11
CA ALA A 356 -8.01 -25.99 3.52
C ALA A 356 -9.02 -27.11 3.73
N GLY A 357 -8.66 -28.36 3.44
CA GLY A 357 -9.50 -29.53 3.65
C GLY A 357 -9.90 -29.72 5.12
N PHE A 358 -8.93 -29.58 6.05
CA PHE A 358 -9.18 -29.65 7.48
C PHE A 358 -10.13 -28.56 7.98
N LEU A 359 -9.96 -27.32 7.54
CA LEU A 359 -10.86 -26.23 7.90
C LEU A 359 -12.24 -26.36 7.27
N MET A 360 -12.35 -26.93 6.06
CA MET A 360 -13.64 -27.26 5.46
C MET A 360 -14.37 -28.33 6.27
N GLU A 361 -13.70 -29.39 6.69
CA GLU A 361 -14.31 -30.46 7.49
C GLU A 361 -14.86 -29.93 8.83
N ILE A 362 -14.16 -29.01 9.49
CA ILE A 362 -14.61 -28.39 10.74
C ILE A 362 -15.69 -27.32 10.48
N GLY A 363 -15.60 -26.56 9.40
CA GLY A 363 -16.41 -25.38 9.13
C GLY A 363 -17.72 -25.66 8.41
N GLN A 364 -17.75 -26.65 7.52
CA GLN A 364 -18.92 -26.97 6.67
C GLN A 364 -20.28 -27.08 7.40
N PRO A 365 -20.39 -27.68 8.59
CA PRO A 365 -21.69 -27.77 9.24
C PRO A 365 -22.16 -26.45 9.88
N ARG A 366 -21.35 -25.39 9.85
CA ARG A 366 -21.58 -24.16 10.64
C ARG A 366 -21.63 -22.87 9.84
N VAL A 367 -21.04 -22.83 8.63
CA VAL A 367 -20.95 -21.62 7.80
C VAL A 367 -21.56 -21.90 6.44
N THR A 368 -22.60 -21.16 6.11
CA THR A 368 -23.18 -21.21 4.76
C THR A 368 -22.40 -20.28 3.82
N VAL A 369 -22.50 -20.52 2.51
CA VAL A 369 -21.70 -19.83 1.49
C VAL A 369 -21.93 -18.31 1.49
N GLU A 370 -23.13 -17.86 1.86
CA GLU A 370 -23.52 -16.45 1.90
C GLU A 370 -22.68 -15.65 2.92
N TRP A 371 -22.28 -16.28 4.03
CA TRP A 371 -21.48 -15.64 5.08
C TRP A 371 -19.97 -15.73 4.85
N MET A 372 -19.52 -16.49 3.83
CA MET A 372 -18.10 -16.68 3.54
C MET A 372 -17.34 -15.35 3.33
N PRO A 373 -17.88 -14.34 2.63
CA PRO A 373 -17.17 -13.06 2.50
C PRO A 373 -16.92 -12.35 3.85
N LEU A 374 -17.93 -12.34 4.74
CA LEU A 374 -17.77 -11.72 6.06
C LEU A 374 -16.77 -12.50 6.92
N VAL A 375 -16.88 -13.84 6.94
CA VAL A 375 -15.95 -14.71 7.69
C VAL A 375 -14.53 -14.54 7.17
N ALA A 376 -14.33 -14.52 5.86
CA ALA A 376 -13.03 -14.27 5.24
C ALA A 376 -12.45 -12.92 5.63
N PHE A 377 -13.23 -11.84 5.56
CA PHE A 377 -12.79 -10.50 5.95
C PHE A 377 -12.30 -10.46 7.40
N LEU A 378 -13.08 -11.01 8.33
CA LEU A 378 -12.75 -10.98 9.76
C LEU A 378 -11.56 -11.88 10.10
N ALA A 379 -11.55 -13.12 9.57
CA ALA A 379 -10.49 -14.08 9.85
C ALA A 379 -9.15 -13.62 9.25
N VAL A 380 -9.16 -13.14 8.02
CA VAL A 380 -7.95 -12.64 7.34
C VAL A 380 -7.51 -11.33 7.96
N GLY A 381 -8.44 -10.46 8.35
CA GLY A 381 -8.13 -9.23 9.09
C GLY A 381 -7.40 -9.53 10.40
N LEU A 382 -7.88 -10.50 11.17
CA LEU A 382 -7.23 -10.94 12.41
C LEU A 382 -5.84 -11.56 12.12
N THR A 383 -5.74 -12.43 11.12
CA THR A 383 -4.48 -13.06 10.74
C THR A 383 -3.44 -12.00 10.32
N SER A 384 -3.83 -11.07 9.45
CA SER A 384 -2.96 -9.99 8.99
C SER A 384 -2.57 -9.04 10.12
N PHE A 385 -3.47 -8.78 11.08
CA PHE A 385 -3.15 -8.01 12.28
C PHE A 385 -2.06 -8.70 13.13
N LEU A 386 -2.21 -10.00 13.37
CA LEU A 386 -1.28 -10.77 14.20
C LEU A 386 0.10 -10.94 13.55
N VAL A 387 0.13 -11.10 12.21
CA VAL A 387 1.37 -11.31 11.45
C VAL A 387 2.02 -9.97 11.08
N GLY A 388 1.24 -8.90 10.92
CA GLY A 388 1.70 -7.57 10.53
C GLY A 388 2.05 -7.43 9.05
N SER A 389 1.76 -8.44 8.21
CA SER A 389 2.13 -8.44 6.80
C SER A 389 0.99 -8.97 5.93
N SER A 390 0.59 -8.19 4.93
CA SER A 390 -0.36 -8.66 3.91
C SER A 390 0.27 -9.70 2.99
N TRP A 391 1.55 -9.54 2.66
CA TRP A 391 2.31 -10.49 1.87
C TRP A 391 2.43 -11.87 2.53
N ALA A 392 2.37 -11.91 3.87
CA ALA A 392 2.34 -13.15 4.62
C ALA A 392 0.95 -13.80 4.66
N ALA A 393 -0.10 -13.00 4.76
CA ALA A 393 -1.47 -13.49 4.92
C ALA A 393 -2.13 -13.85 3.58
N LEU A 394 -1.92 -13.05 2.54
CA LEU A 394 -2.64 -13.16 1.27
C LEU A 394 -2.39 -14.48 0.52
N PRO A 395 -1.13 -14.93 0.32
CA PRO A 395 -0.87 -16.16 -0.43
C PRO A 395 -1.45 -17.42 0.22
N PHE A 396 -1.63 -17.40 1.54
CA PHE A 396 -2.27 -18.48 2.29
C PHE A 396 -3.80 -18.34 2.30
N ALA A 397 -4.31 -17.14 2.61
CA ALA A 397 -5.74 -16.93 2.82
C ALA A 397 -6.55 -16.99 1.52
N LEU A 398 -5.97 -16.50 0.42
CA LEU A 398 -6.69 -16.43 -0.85
C LEU A 398 -7.07 -17.81 -1.39
N PRO A 399 -6.14 -18.78 -1.55
CA PRO A 399 -6.51 -20.12 -2.00
C PRO A 399 -7.42 -20.83 -1.00
N LEU A 400 -7.21 -20.65 0.31
CA LEU A 400 -8.02 -21.24 1.36
C LEU A 400 -9.50 -20.86 1.21
N PHE A 401 -9.80 -19.56 1.26
CA PHE A 401 -11.17 -19.06 1.22
C PHE A 401 -11.82 -19.22 -0.15
N MET A 402 -11.04 -19.14 -1.23
CA MET A 402 -11.53 -19.46 -2.58
C MET A 402 -11.97 -20.92 -2.67
N SER A 403 -11.12 -21.86 -2.21
CA SER A 403 -11.44 -23.29 -2.27
C SER A 403 -12.66 -23.64 -1.42
N MET A 404 -12.76 -23.08 -0.21
CA MET A 404 -13.92 -23.27 0.66
C MET A 404 -15.21 -22.74 0.00
N THR A 405 -15.17 -21.52 -0.53
CA THR A 405 -16.34 -20.92 -1.19
C THR A 405 -16.74 -21.69 -2.44
N TYR A 406 -15.75 -22.08 -3.25
CA TYR A 406 -16.00 -22.83 -4.48
C TYR A 406 -16.59 -24.22 -4.21
N ALA A 407 -16.11 -24.92 -3.18
CA ALA A 407 -16.66 -26.21 -2.75
C ALA A 407 -18.12 -26.09 -2.31
N LEU A 408 -18.46 -25.10 -1.47
CA LEU A 408 -19.83 -24.84 -1.04
C LEU A 408 -20.76 -24.49 -2.22
N LEU A 409 -20.27 -23.73 -3.20
CA LEU A 409 -21.01 -23.43 -4.43
C LEU A 409 -21.20 -24.67 -5.31
N THR A 410 -20.22 -25.58 -5.33
CA THR A 410 -20.32 -26.85 -6.07
C THR A 410 -21.41 -27.75 -5.48
N ASP A 411 -21.50 -27.83 -4.16
CA ASP A 411 -22.57 -28.57 -3.47
C ASP A 411 -23.97 -28.05 -3.82
N LEU A 412 -24.08 -26.76 -4.16
CA LEU A 412 -25.33 -26.12 -4.60
C LEU A 412 -25.55 -26.18 -6.12
N ASN A 413 -24.62 -26.74 -6.90
CA ASN A 413 -24.56 -26.70 -8.37
C ASN A 413 -24.50 -25.28 -8.95
N GLU A 414 -23.90 -24.31 -8.23
CA GLU A 414 -23.77 -22.91 -8.62
C GLU A 414 -22.30 -22.48 -8.83
N ALA A 415 -21.36 -23.42 -8.85
CA ALA A 415 -19.93 -23.14 -8.96
C ALA A 415 -19.58 -22.45 -10.28
N SER A 416 -19.11 -21.21 -10.17
CA SER A 416 -18.61 -20.41 -11.29
C SER A 416 -17.49 -19.49 -10.83
N ALA A 417 -16.49 -19.27 -11.69
CA ALA A 417 -15.40 -18.34 -11.44
C ALA A 417 -15.86 -16.86 -11.30
N THR A 418 -17.06 -16.56 -11.80
CA THR A 418 -17.68 -15.22 -11.74
C THR A 418 -18.87 -15.15 -10.79
N HIS A 419 -19.08 -16.18 -9.96
CA HIS A 419 -20.18 -16.16 -8.99
C HIS A 419 -20.00 -15.01 -7.98
N PRO A 420 -21.04 -14.18 -7.71
CA PRO A 420 -20.90 -12.99 -6.86
C PRO A 420 -20.32 -13.25 -5.47
N LEU A 421 -20.67 -14.36 -4.83
CA LEU A 421 -20.13 -14.71 -3.51
C LEU A 421 -18.64 -15.10 -3.56
N LEU A 422 -18.19 -15.75 -4.65
CA LEU A 422 -16.76 -16.04 -4.84
C LEU A 422 -15.98 -14.74 -5.05
N LEU A 423 -16.49 -13.84 -5.90
CA LEU A 423 -15.88 -12.51 -6.12
C LEU A 423 -15.85 -11.70 -4.83
N ALA A 424 -16.92 -11.73 -4.05
CA ALA A 424 -17.00 -11.06 -2.75
C ALA A 424 -16.02 -11.66 -1.73
N THR A 425 -15.84 -12.99 -1.74
CA THR A 425 -14.86 -13.66 -0.88
C THR A 425 -13.42 -13.25 -1.25
N ILE A 426 -13.08 -13.21 -2.53
CA ILE A 426 -11.77 -12.71 -3.00
C ILE A 426 -11.56 -11.26 -2.55
N GLY A 427 -12.52 -10.38 -2.80
CA GLY A 427 -12.46 -8.98 -2.35
C GLY A 427 -12.38 -8.84 -0.82
N ALA A 428 -13.02 -9.74 -0.08
CA ALA A 428 -12.98 -9.80 1.38
C ALA A 428 -11.61 -10.22 1.92
N VAL A 429 -10.97 -11.20 1.29
CA VAL A 429 -9.60 -11.61 1.63
C VAL A 429 -8.64 -10.44 1.41
N ILE A 430 -8.65 -9.82 0.23
CA ILE A 430 -7.82 -8.66 -0.09
C ILE A 430 -8.09 -7.52 0.91
N GLY A 431 -9.37 -7.19 1.14
CA GLY A 431 -9.78 -6.14 2.08
C GLY A 431 -9.38 -6.45 3.52
N GLY A 432 -9.48 -7.70 3.96
CA GLY A 432 -9.09 -8.17 5.29
C GLY A 432 -7.59 -8.03 5.52
N THR A 433 -6.74 -8.37 4.53
CA THR A 433 -5.29 -8.21 4.66
C THR A 433 -4.89 -6.74 4.84
N VAL A 434 -5.54 -5.83 4.10
CA VAL A 434 -5.29 -4.39 4.22
C VAL A 434 -5.77 -3.86 5.58
N PHE A 435 -6.97 -4.26 6.02
CA PHE A 435 -7.51 -3.87 7.33
C PHE A 435 -6.62 -4.31 8.49
N GLY A 436 -6.27 -5.59 8.54
CA GLY A 436 -5.44 -6.12 9.63
C GLY A 436 -4.10 -5.42 9.72
N ARG A 437 -3.48 -5.13 8.58
CA ARG A 437 -2.22 -4.41 8.50
C ARG A 437 -2.33 -2.97 9.02
N HIS A 438 -3.38 -2.22 8.65
CA HIS A 438 -3.60 -0.86 9.15
C HIS A 438 -3.78 -0.80 10.67
N CYS A 439 -4.21 -1.88 11.30
CA CYS A 439 -4.37 -1.98 12.75
C CYS A 439 -3.12 -2.47 13.48
N SER A 440 -2.19 -3.13 12.76
CA SER A 440 -1.08 -3.86 13.39
C SER A 440 0.11 -2.95 13.74
N PRO A 441 0.56 -2.95 15.00
CA PRO A 441 1.75 -2.20 15.40
C PRO A 441 3.07 -2.80 14.86
N ILE A 442 3.05 -4.03 14.37
CA ILE A 442 4.22 -4.68 13.77
C ILE A 442 4.17 -4.67 12.24
N SER A 443 3.22 -3.93 11.66
CA SER A 443 3.07 -3.83 10.21
C SER A 443 4.22 -3.07 9.58
N GLU A 444 4.80 -3.67 8.54
CA GLU A 444 5.94 -3.14 7.80
C GLU A 444 5.63 -1.78 7.17
N THR A 445 4.45 -1.61 6.56
CA THR A 445 4.08 -0.35 5.92
C THR A 445 3.71 0.72 6.93
N VAL A 446 3.10 0.36 8.06
CA VAL A 446 2.86 1.30 9.17
C VAL A 446 4.20 1.79 9.75
N VAL A 447 5.20 0.90 9.88
CA VAL A 447 6.58 1.28 10.28
C VAL A 447 7.20 2.21 9.24
N LEU A 448 7.12 1.87 7.95
CA LEU A 448 7.69 2.68 6.87
C LEU A 448 6.98 4.03 6.73
N SER A 449 5.67 4.07 6.83
CA SER A 449 4.87 5.31 6.79
C SER A 449 5.18 6.21 7.99
N SER A 450 5.35 5.63 9.18
CA SER A 450 5.79 6.36 10.38
C SER A 450 7.19 6.96 10.19
N ALA A 451 8.14 6.14 9.77
CA ALA A 451 9.54 6.55 9.58
C ALA A 451 9.67 7.63 8.49
N SER A 452 9.04 7.43 7.32
CA SER A 452 9.10 8.37 6.21
C SER A 452 8.42 9.71 6.52
N SER A 453 7.40 9.70 7.39
CA SER A 453 6.70 10.88 7.87
C SER A 453 7.36 11.51 9.11
N SER A 454 8.42 10.89 9.67
CA SER A 454 9.02 11.24 10.96
C SER A 454 7.98 11.35 12.08
N CYS A 455 7.02 10.45 12.07
CA CYS A 455 6.03 10.27 13.12
C CYS A 455 6.50 9.21 14.10
N SER A 456 6.20 9.38 15.39
CA SER A 456 6.36 8.28 16.36
C SER A 456 5.51 7.09 15.89
N HIS A 457 6.10 5.92 15.80
CA HIS A 457 5.41 4.73 15.33
C HIS A 457 4.17 4.40 16.17
N LEU A 458 4.29 4.47 17.48
CA LEU A 458 3.17 4.21 18.38
C LEU A 458 2.07 5.26 18.26
N ASP A 459 2.43 6.55 18.13
CA ASP A 459 1.46 7.62 17.92
C ASP A 459 0.70 7.44 16.59
N HIS A 460 1.39 7.01 15.53
CA HIS A 460 0.76 6.69 14.25
C HIS A 460 -0.27 5.56 14.43
N VAL A 461 0.12 4.43 15.01
CA VAL A 461 -0.78 3.28 15.24
C VAL A 461 -2.00 3.70 16.07
N LEU A 462 -1.78 4.39 17.20
CA LEU A 462 -2.87 4.77 18.12
C LEU A 462 -3.83 5.80 17.50
N THR A 463 -3.36 6.65 16.59
CA THR A 463 -4.21 7.63 15.92
C THR A 463 -4.97 7.04 14.74
N GLN A 464 -4.38 6.07 14.02
CA GLN A 464 -4.98 5.40 12.88
C GLN A 464 -6.01 4.33 13.27
N LEU A 465 -5.77 3.62 14.37
CA LEU A 465 -6.57 2.48 14.81
C LEU A 465 -8.09 2.78 14.91
N PRO A 466 -8.55 3.88 15.52
CA PRO A 466 -9.99 4.20 15.56
C PRO A 466 -10.59 4.39 14.16
N TYR A 467 -9.84 4.94 13.22
CA TYR A 467 -10.28 5.12 11.85
C TYR A 467 -10.42 3.79 11.11
N ALA A 468 -9.38 2.95 11.21
CA ALA A 468 -9.38 1.62 10.62
C ALA A 468 -10.54 0.75 11.16
N LEU A 469 -10.77 0.77 12.47
CA LEU A 469 -11.87 0.04 13.11
C LEU A 469 -13.26 0.58 12.68
N THR A 470 -13.41 1.89 12.57
CA THR A 470 -14.67 2.50 12.11
C THR A 470 -14.99 2.08 10.68
N VAL A 471 -14.01 2.18 9.78
CA VAL A 471 -14.19 1.75 8.38
C VAL A 471 -14.46 0.24 8.32
N ALA A 472 -13.72 -0.58 9.07
CA ALA A 472 -13.93 -2.03 9.10
C ALA A 472 -15.35 -2.42 9.60
N ALA A 473 -15.85 -1.74 10.63
CA ALA A 473 -17.20 -1.96 11.13
C ALA A 473 -18.26 -1.61 10.04
N VAL A 474 -18.07 -0.50 9.33
CA VAL A 474 -18.97 -0.12 8.22
C VAL A 474 -18.86 -1.12 7.07
N VAL A 475 -17.66 -1.58 6.72
CA VAL A 475 -17.43 -2.62 5.71
C VAL A 475 -18.13 -3.93 6.09
N ALA A 476 -18.01 -4.37 7.32
CA ALA A 476 -18.66 -5.59 7.79
C ALA A 476 -20.19 -5.47 7.72
N LEU A 477 -20.75 -4.39 8.29
CA LEU A 477 -22.20 -4.23 8.48
C LEU A 477 -22.92 -3.74 7.22
N PHE A 478 -22.33 -2.88 6.43
CA PHE A 478 -22.94 -2.25 5.24
C PHE A 478 -22.30 -2.70 3.92
N GLY A 479 -21.26 -3.50 3.97
CA GLY A 479 -20.65 -4.18 2.83
C GLY A 479 -20.99 -5.66 2.82
N TYR A 480 -20.25 -6.47 3.60
CA TYR A 480 -20.34 -7.94 3.50
C TYR A 480 -21.63 -8.55 4.04
N VAL A 481 -22.23 -8.01 5.10
CA VAL A 481 -23.53 -8.51 5.59
C VAL A 481 -24.62 -8.38 4.50
N PRO A 482 -24.83 -7.23 3.84
CA PRO A 482 -25.83 -7.16 2.77
C PRO A 482 -25.48 -7.99 1.51
N VAL A 483 -24.20 -8.24 1.24
CA VAL A 483 -23.78 -9.17 0.17
C VAL A 483 -24.34 -10.57 0.42
N ALA A 484 -24.40 -11.05 1.66
CA ALA A 484 -25.02 -12.32 2.02
C ALA A 484 -26.50 -12.40 1.62
N PHE A 485 -27.17 -11.27 1.48
CA PHE A 485 -28.56 -11.16 1.00
C PHE A 485 -28.67 -10.86 -0.50
N GLY A 486 -27.56 -10.99 -1.26
CA GLY A 486 -27.55 -10.84 -2.72
C GLY A 486 -27.49 -9.39 -3.21
N HIS A 487 -27.16 -8.41 -2.34
CA HIS A 487 -27.05 -7.02 -2.78
C HIS A 487 -25.75 -6.72 -3.52
N SER A 488 -25.86 -5.93 -4.60
CA SER A 488 -24.74 -5.55 -5.45
C SER A 488 -23.80 -4.51 -4.79
N PRO A 489 -22.46 -4.62 -4.95
CA PRO A 489 -21.50 -3.65 -4.44
C PRO A 489 -21.75 -2.23 -4.97
N VAL A 490 -22.32 -2.08 -6.17
CA VAL A 490 -22.66 -0.77 -6.77
C VAL A 490 -23.65 0.01 -5.90
N VAL A 491 -24.56 -0.68 -5.21
CA VAL A 491 -25.53 -0.06 -4.29
C VAL A 491 -24.91 0.10 -2.89
N LEU A 492 -24.12 -0.87 -2.46
CA LEU A 492 -23.58 -0.90 -1.09
C LEU A 492 -22.49 0.14 -0.85
N LEU A 493 -21.63 0.40 -1.84
CA LEU A 493 -20.55 1.40 -1.72
C LEU A 493 -21.08 2.83 -1.43
N PRO A 494 -22.08 3.36 -2.16
CA PRO A 494 -22.68 4.65 -1.83
C PRO A 494 -23.34 4.69 -0.44
N ILE A 495 -24.02 3.62 -0.03
CA ILE A 495 -24.65 3.52 1.29
C ILE A 495 -23.56 3.56 2.38
N ALA A 496 -22.54 2.72 2.28
CA ALA A 496 -21.43 2.69 3.23
C ALA A 496 -20.66 4.03 3.27
N THR A 497 -20.47 4.67 2.13
CA THR A 497 -19.88 6.01 2.04
C THR A 497 -20.73 7.06 2.79
N THR A 498 -22.05 7.02 2.62
CA THR A 498 -22.98 7.90 3.33
C THR A 498 -22.92 7.68 4.83
N VAL A 499 -22.85 6.41 5.27
CA VAL A 499 -22.71 6.08 6.70
C VAL A 499 -21.39 6.65 7.26
N LEU A 500 -20.26 6.50 6.55
CA LEU A 500 -18.98 7.08 6.95
C LEU A 500 -19.04 8.61 7.03
N TYR A 501 -19.69 9.26 6.06
CA TYR A 501 -19.91 10.70 6.09
C TYR A 501 -20.73 11.13 7.32
N VAL A 502 -21.82 10.42 7.62
CA VAL A 502 -22.68 10.69 8.80
C VAL A 502 -21.89 10.52 10.09
N ILE A 503 -21.12 9.41 10.21
CA ILE A 503 -20.27 9.18 11.40
C ILE A 503 -19.29 10.33 11.58
N LEU A 504 -18.64 10.77 10.50
CA LEU A 504 -17.67 11.86 10.55
C LEU A 504 -18.35 13.19 10.89
N GLN A 505 -19.50 13.49 10.27
CA GLN A 505 -20.23 14.76 10.46
C GLN A 505 -20.76 14.92 11.88
N PHE A 506 -21.24 13.87 12.51
CA PHE A 506 -21.83 13.92 13.85
C PHE A 506 -20.87 13.50 14.97
N GLY A 507 -19.90 12.65 14.69
CA GLY A 507 -18.89 12.18 15.64
C GLY A 507 -17.59 12.98 15.61
N GLY A 508 -17.32 13.69 14.52
CA GLY A 508 -16.13 14.49 14.33
C GLY A 508 -16.24 15.91 14.91
N ARG A 509 -15.08 16.57 14.99
CA ARG A 509 -14.96 18.00 15.33
C ARG A 509 -13.97 18.65 14.38
N PRO A 510 -14.10 19.98 14.11
CA PRO A 510 -13.17 20.70 13.26
C PRO A 510 -11.72 20.56 13.76
N SER A 511 -10.81 20.28 12.84
CA SER A 511 -9.39 20.08 13.12
C SER A 511 -8.54 21.35 13.13
N ALA A 512 -9.12 22.48 12.72
CA ALA A 512 -8.52 23.80 12.81
C ALA A 512 -9.51 24.75 13.52
N PRO A 513 -9.01 25.71 14.33
CA PRO A 513 -9.87 26.82 14.77
C PRO A 513 -10.44 27.49 13.52
N ALA A 514 -11.76 27.75 13.52
CA ALA A 514 -12.39 28.52 12.46
C ALA A 514 -11.52 29.75 12.22
N ALA A 515 -11.06 29.94 10.97
CA ALA A 515 -10.35 31.16 10.63
C ALA A 515 -11.24 32.31 11.07
N GLU A 516 -10.82 33.04 12.11
CA GLU A 516 -11.45 34.33 12.46
C GLU A 516 -11.48 35.09 11.15
N THR A 517 -12.68 35.30 10.66
CA THR A 517 -12.92 36.10 9.46
C THR A 517 -12.15 37.38 9.65
N ALA A 518 -11.20 37.66 8.79
CA ALA A 518 -10.30 38.81 8.81
C ALA A 518 -11.04 40.15 8.62
N THR A 519 -12.09 40.38 9.39
CA THR A 519 -12.94 41.58 9.41
C THR A 519 -12.83 42.37 10.70
N ASP A 520 -12.24 41.81 11.79
CA ASP A 520 -12.19 42.57 13.06
C ASP A 520 -10.80 43.15 13.41
N SER A 521 -9.75 42.89 12.65
CA SER A 521 -8.42 43.50 12.92
C SER A 521 -8.25 44.91 12.32
N LYS A 522 -9.25 45.45 11.61
CA LYS A 522 -9.25 46.85 11.11
C LYS A 522 -9.99 47.84 11.98
N ALA A 523 -10.68 47.41 13.03
CA ALA A 523 -11.48 48.27 13.88
C ALA A 523 -10.78 48.80 15.14
N THR A 524 -9.63 48.21 15.56
CA THR A 524 -8.93 48.61 16.79
C THR A 524 -7.63 49.39 16.61
N SER A 525 -7.24 49.75 15.37
CA SER A 525 -6.04 50.57 15.13
C SER A 525 -6.33 52.08 14.88
N LYS A 526 -7.53 52.58 15.26
CA LYS A 526 -7.90 54.00 15.04
C LYS A 526 -8.35 54.74 16.30
N SER A 527 -7.96 54.36 17.47
CA SER A 527 -8.09 55.16 18.69
C SER A 527 -6.95 54.85 19.63
N ASP A 528 -5.85 55.58 19.53
CA ASP A 528 -4.99 56.03 20.61
C ASP A 528 -3.75 56.67 20.00
N GLY A 529 -3.97 57.89 19.52
CA GLY A 529 -2.93 58.81 19.19
C GLY A 529 -3.19 60.11 19.95
N ALA A 530 -2.76 60.20 21.20
CA ALA A 530 -2.51 61.51 21.85
C ALA A 530 -1.69 61.31 23.14
N GLU A 531 -0.54 62.02 23.15
CA GLU A 531 0.17 62.59 24.31
C GLU A 531 0.78 61.65 25.41
N SER A 532 2.09 61.63 25.60
CA SER A 532 2.83 62.68 26.32
C SER A 532 4.32 62.41 26.40
N ARG A 533 5.02 63.47 26.26
CA ARG A 533 6.43 63.83 26.47
C ARG A 533 7.22 63.11 27.54
N SER A 534 8.48 62.88 27.15
CA SER A 534 9.73 62.68 27.91
C SER A 534 9.90 63.55 29.18
N PRO A 535 10.79 63.25 30.16
CA PRO A 535 12.21 63.41 29.90
C PRO A 535 13.17 62.39 30.52
N ALA A 536 14.41 62.49 30.03
CA ALA A 536 15.64 61.84 30.35
C ALA A 536 16.08 61.87 31.84
N ALA A 537 16.78 60.81 32.28
CA ALA A 537 17.91 60.94 33.23
C ALA A 537 18.91 59.81 33.02
N ALA A 538 20.11 60.19 32.74
CA ALA A 538 21.32 59.41 32.70
C ALA A 538 21.76 59.03 34.10
N VAL A 539 22.35 57.83 34.30
CA VAL A 539 23.46 57.57 35.25
C VAL A 539 24.23 56.31 34.84
N SER A 540 25.38 56.51 34.37
CA SER A 540 26.75 55.91 34.57
C SER A 540 26.91 54.50 35.14
N HIS A 541 27.85 53.79 34.48
CA HIS A 541 28.64 52.62 34.86
C HIS A 541 29.39 52.74 36.20
N PRO A 542 29.89 51.65 36.84
CA PRO A 542 31.15 51.06 36.32
C PRO A 542 31.27 49.52 36.42
N VAL A 543 32.13 49.03 35.58
CA VAL A 543 33.07 47.92 35.56
C VAL A 543 33.52 47.42 36.95
N GLU A 544 33.51 46.10 37.16
CA GLU A 544 34.66 45.45 37.82
C GLU A 544 34.76 43.97 37.43
N ALA A 545 35.96 43.59 37.13
CA ALA A 545 36.46 42.28 36.79
C ALA A 545 36.86 41.53 38.08
N ALA A 546 36.80 40.21 38.10
CA ALA A 546 37.88 39.32 38.51
C ALA A 546 37.43 37.86 38.67
N ARG A 547 38.09 37.01 37.97
CA ARG A 547 38.79 35.76 38.32
C ARG A 547 38.14 34.80 39.37
N SER A 548 37.81 33.61 38.93
CA SER A 548 38.64 32.41 39.18
C SER A 548 38.02 31.21 38.39
#